data_789590c8376429dd96e05a678044b19e
#
_entry.id   789590c8376429dd96e05a678044b19e
#
_cell.length_a   1.000
_cell.length_b   1.000
_cell.length_c   1.000
_cell.angle_alpha   90.00
_cell.angle_beta   90.00
_cell.angle_gamma   90.00
#
_symmetry.space_group_name_H-M   'P 1'
#
loop_
_entity.id
_entity.type
_entity.pdbx_description
1 polymer ?
#
loop_
_entity_poly.entity_id
_entity_poly.type
_entity_poly.pdbx_seq_one_letter_code
_entity_poly.pdbx_strand_id
1 'polypeptide(L)'
;YSGALWMDDRRCYWMNPNSSAVQGFLSSIAIELSDLGFDEVVFDDFYFPDSEAIAWNGNVSKEDAVLNAAKSITDNMQGVNIHVSFGSSAPAMAAYAYRLYIRTDDPTQVMTVMDSMQEVMTDIPAQVVFVTSSRDTRFAQCSVLLPLLAEE
;
A
#
# COMPACT_ATOMS: atom_id res chain seq x y z
N TYR A 1 -11.63 3.60 25.02
CA TYR A 1 -10.41 2.90 24.55
C TYR A 1 -10.28 1.66 25.39
N SER A 2 -10.61 0.48 24.83
CA SER A 2 -10.51 -0.80 25.56
C SER A 2 -9.06 -1.30 25.73
N GLY A 3 -8.08 -0.63 25.13
CA GLY A 3 -6.69 -1.07 25.10
C GLY A 3 -6.44 -2.37 24.32
N ALA A 4 -7.47 -2.90 23.65
CA ALA A 4 -7.34 -4.09 22.82
C ALA A 4 -6.59 -3.75 21.52
N LEU A 5 -5.63 -4.58 21.18
CA LEU A 5 -4.94 -4.51 19.89
C LEU A 5 -5.87 -4.99 18.77
N TRP A 6 -5.81 -4.35 17.63
CA TRP A 6 -6.50 -4.82 16.43
C TRP A 6 -5.76 -6.05 15.88
N MET A 7 -6.33 -7.20 16.07
CA MET A 7 -5.79 -8.47 15.61
C MET A 7 -6.82 -9.15 14.72
N ASP A 8 -6.43 -9.52 13.52
CA ASP A 8 -7.28 -10.24 12.58
C ASP A 8 -7.33 -11.75 12.87
N ASP A 9 -8.11 -12.48 12.08
CA ASP A 9 -8.31 -13.93 12.22
C ASP A 9 -7.01 -14.73 11.92
N ARG A 10 -6.03 -14.11 11.23
CA ARG A 10 -4.70 -14.67 10.95
C ARG A 10 -3.68 -14.33 12.04
N ARG A 11 -4.11 -13.68 13.13
CA ARG A 11 -3.27 -13.21 14.25
C ARG A 11 -2.27 -12.12 13.84
N CYS A 12 -2.55 -11.37 12.79
CA CYS A 12 -1.79 -10.18 12.43
C CYS A 12 -2.34 -8.97 13.18
N TYR A 13 -1.45 -8.13 13.68
CA TYR A 13 -1.82 -6.87 14.33
C TYR A 13 -1.88 -5.76 13.30
N TRP A 14 -2.95 -4.97 13.37
CA TRP A 14 -3.20 -3.86 12.47
C TRP A 14 -3.16 -2.54 13.20
N MET A 15 -2.58 -1.53 12.56
CA MET A 15 -2.58 -0.17 13.08
C MET A 15 -3.83 0.57 12.63
N ASN A 16 -4.35 1.44 13.51
CA ASN A 16 -5.52 2.26 13.17
C ASN A 16 -5.13 3.37 12.17
N PRO A 17 -5.60 3.33 10.91
CA PRO A 17 -5.24 4.32 9.91
C PRO A 17 -5.76 5.72 10.24
N ASN A 18 -6.82 5.82 11.06
CA ASN A 18 -7.41 7.10 11.48
C ASN A 18 -6.67 7.74 12.67
N SER A 19 -5.58 7.11 13.14
CA SER A 19 -4.76 7.65 14.23
C SER A 19 -3.65 8.56 13.70
N SER A 20 -3.67 9.84 14.08
CA SER A 20 -2.59 10.77 13.74
C SER A 20 -1.22 10.34 14.27
N ALA A 21 -1.19 9.62 15.41
CA ALA A 21 0.04 9.06 15.95
C ALA A 21 0.61 7.95 15.04
N VAL A 22 -0.26 7.10 14.45
CA VAL A 22 0.14 6.07 13.47
C VAL A 22 0.64 6.73 12.19
N GLN A 23 -0.09 7.69 11.66
CA GLN A 23 0.30 8.45 10.45
C GLN A 23 1.65 9.15 10.65
N GLY A 24 1.83 9.82 11.80
CA GLY A 24 3.09 10.47 12.15
C GLY A 24 4.26 9.48 12.31
N PHE A 25 4.00 8.31 12.90
CA PHE A 25 5.00 7.25 13.02
C PHE A 25 5.45 6.73 11.65
N LEU A 26 4.52 6.43 10.74
CA LEU A 26 4.84 5.99 9.39
C LEU A 26 5.60 7.07 8.60
N SER A 27 5.20 8.34 8.75
CA SER A 27 5.93 9.47 8.15
C SER A 27 7.36 9.56 8.68
N SER A 28 7.58 9.36 9.98
CA SER A 28 8.93 9.40 10.55
C SER A 28 9.83 8.28 10.04
N ILE A 29 9.29 7.09 9.77
CA ILE A 29 10.01 6.00 9.12
C ILE A 29 10.47 6.41 7.72
N ALA A 30 9.58 7.01 6.92
CA ALA A 30 9.93 7.46 5.58
C ALA A 30 11.03 8.54 5.60
N ILE A 31 10.98 9.48 6.53
CA ILE A 31 12.00 10.52 6.70
C ILE A 31 13.34 9.87 7.05
N GLU A 32 13.37 8.95 8.01
CA GLU A 32 14.59 8.24 8.41
C GLU A 32 15.20 7.47 7.23
N LEU A 33 14.38 6.79 6.41
CA LEU A 33 14.85 6.10 5.21
C LEU A 33 15.42 7.08 4.17
N SER A 34 14.81 8.26 4.00
CA SER A 34 15.39 9.32 3.17
C SER A 34 16.77 9.77 3.64
N ASP A 35 16.93 9.96 4.95
CA ASP A 35 18.22 10.35 5.56
C ASP A 35 19.28 9.25 5.40
N LEU A 36 18.88 8.00 5.31
CA LEU A 36 19.74 6.85 5.01
C LEU A 36 20.04 6.68 3.51
N GLY A 37 19.45 7.51 2.64
CA GLY A 37 19.72 7.54 1.20
C GLY A 37 18.84 6.58 0.37
N PHE A 38 17.70 6.13 0.88
CA PHE A 38 16.72 5.41 0.09
C PHE A 38 15.92 6.36 -0.79
N ASP A 39 15.63 5.94 -2.03
CA ASP A 39 14.86 6.73 -3.01
C ASP A 39 13.36 6.48 -2.92
N GLU A 40 12.95 5.32 -2.40
CA GLU A 40 11.54 4.90 -2.31
C GLU A 40 11.30 4.07 -1.05
N VAL A 41 10.16 4.33 -0.40
CA VAL A 41 9.61 3.49 0.66
C VAL A 41 8.28 2.89 0.21
N VAL A 42 8.09 1.61 0.45
CA VAL A 42 6.82 0.91 0.17
C VAL A 42 6.17 0.52 1.49
N PHE A 43 5.01 1.09 1.78
CA PHE A 43 4.16 0.62 2.86
C PHE A 43 3.29 -0.51 2.32
N ASP A 44 3.68 -1.75 2.61
CA ASP A 44 2.96 -2.95 2.16
C ASP A 44 1.72 -3.22 3.02
N ASP A 45 0.81 -4.06 2.53
CA ASP A 45 -0.49 -4.35 3.17
C ASP A 45 -1.28 -3.10 3.58
N PHE A 46 -1.25 -2.06 2.72
CA PHE A 46 -1.86 -0.77 3.00
C PHE A 46 -3.34 -0.74 2.60
N TYR A 47 -4.14 -1.49 3.33
CA TYR A 47 -5.60 -1.61 3.18
C TYR A 47 -6.25 -1.84 4.54
N PHE A 48 -7.57 -1.71 4.63
CA PHE A 48 -8.30 -2.09 5.84
C PHE A 48 -8.60 -3.60 5.78
N PRO A 49 -8.21 -4.40 6.80
CA PRO A 49 -8.40 -5.83 6.76
C PRO A 49 -9.89 -6.20 6.75
N ASP A 50 -10.24 -7.19 5.94
CA ASP A 50 -11.56 -7.80 5.95
C ASP A 50 -11.61 -8.88 7.04
N SER A 51 -11.93 -8.45 8.27
CA SER A 51 -12.04 -9.31 9.44
C SER A 51 -13.13 -8.81 10.37
N GLU A 52 -14.02 -9.71 10.77
CA GLU A 52 -15.07 -9.42 11.75
C GLU A 52 -14.49 -9.19 13.17
N ALA A 53 -13.26 -9.65 13.43
CA ALA A 53 -12.57 -9.44 14.71
C ALA A 53 -12.17 -7.96 14.90
N ILE A 54 -12.14 -7.15 13.83
CA ILE A 54 -11.77 -5.75 13.89
C ILE A 54 -13.02 -4.86 13.82
N ALA A 55 -13.47 -4.38 14.98
CA ALA A 55 -14.58 -3.45 15.05
C ALA A 55 -14.14 -2.05 14.59
N TRP A 56 -14.78 -1.51 13.55
CA TRP A 56 -14.57 -0.15 13.09
C TRP A 56 -15.64 0.79 13.68
N ASN A 57 -15.18 1.77 14.46
CA ASN A 57 -16.01 2.79 15.08
C ASN A 57 -15.58 4.21 14.62
N GLY A 58 -14.95 4.31 13.47
CA GLY A 58 -14.55 5.59 12.89
C GLY A 58 -15.74 6.41 12.38
N ASN A 59 -15.53 7.70 12.24
CA ASN A 59 -16.51 8.65 11.68
C ASN A 59 -16.47 8.76 10.14
N VAL A 60 -15.61 7.97 9.50
CA VAL A 60 -15.45 7.86 8.04
C VAL A 60 -15.51 6.38 7.63
N SER A 61 -15.64 6.09 6.36
CA SER A 61 -15.57 4.70 5.88
C SER A 61 -14.19 4.08 6.15
N LYS A 62 -14.09 2.75 6.11
CA LYS A 62 -12.81 2.04 6.24
C LYS A 62 -11.83 2.44 5.14
N GLU A 63 -12.35 2.53 3.92
CA GLU A 63 -11.61 2.93 2.72
C GLU A 63 -11.11 4.37 2.84
N ASP A 64 -11.99 5.31 3.23
CA ASP A 64 -11.61 6.71 3.42
C ASP A 64 -10.55 6.87 4.52
N ALA A 65 -10.62 6.07 5.59
CA ALA A 65 -9.63 6.13 6.65
C ALA A 65 -8.24 5.73 6.14
N VAL A 66 -8.14 4.72 5.28
CA VAL A 66 -6.88 4.31 4.65
C VAL A 66 -6.39 5.36 3.65
N LEU A 67 -7.27 5.91 2.82
CA LEU A 67 -6.92 6.96 1.86
C LEU A 67 -6.46 8.24 2.58
N ASN A 68 -7.12 8.63 3.67
CA ASN A 68 -6.72 9.77 4.49
C ASN A 68 -5.35 9.56 5.15
N ALA A 69 -5.04 8.32 5.55
CA ALA A 69 -3.72 7.99 6.07
C ALA A 69 -2.65 8.09 4.98
N ALA A 70 -2.90 7.55 3.78
CA ALA A 70 -1.98 7.67 2.65
C ALA A 70 -1.73 9.15 2.31
N LYS A 71 -2.80 9.94 2.19
CA LYS A 71 -2.70 11.38 1.96
C LYS A 71 -1.84 12.08 3.03
N SER A 72 -2.10 11.82 4.30
CA SER A 72 -1.37 12.44 5.42
C SER A 72 0.13 12.09 5.37
N ILE A 73 0.47 10.82 5.11
CA ILE A 73 1.87 10.39 4.98
C ILE A 73 2.54 11.11 3.81
N THR A 74 1.89 11.14 2.64
CA THR A 74 2.44 11.77 1.43
C THR A 74 2.59 13.28 1.58
N ASP A 75 1.61 13.96 2.19
CA ASP A 75 1.69 15.39 2.47
C ASP A 75 2.87 15.73 3.39
N ASN A 76 3.19 14.86 4.36
CA ASN A 76 4.32 15.03 5.26
C ASN A 76 5.69 14.84 4.56
N MET A 77 5.71 14.27 3.35
CA MET A 77 6.93 14.09 2.56
C MET A 77 7.25 15.27 1.64
N GLN A 78 6.48 16.35 1.69
CA GLN A 78 6.79 17.55 0.90
C GLN A 78 8.15 18.12 1.28
N GLY A 79 9.06 18.17 0.30
CA GLY A 79 10.45 18.63 0.51
C GLY A 79 11.40 17.55 1.06
N VAL A 80 10.93 16.34 1.30
CA VAL A 80 11.76 15.16 1.63
C VAL A 80 12.09 14.44 0.33
N ASN A 81 13.34 14.00 0.16
CA ASN A 81 13.81 13.34 -1.07
C ASN A 81 13.56 11.84 -1.00
N ILE A 82 12.30 11.45 -0.94
CA ILE A 82 11.87 10.04 -0.98
C ILE A 82 10.50 9.92 -1.65
N HIS A 83 10.33 8.89 -2.45
CA HIS A 83 9.03 8.51 -3.00
C HIS A 83 8.28 7.59 -2.04
N VAL A 84 6.98 7.82 -1.90
CA VAL A 84 6.11 6.97 -1.09
C VAL A 84 5.21 6.14 -1.99
N SER A 85 5.25 4.84 -1.81
CA SER A 85 4.47 3.84 -2.54
C SER A 85 3.68 2.96 -1.57
N PHE A 86 2.60 2.35 -2.07
CA PHE A 86 1.72 1.57 -1.23
C PHE A 86 1.43 0.18 -1.83
N GLY A 87 1.41 -0.84 -0.97
CA GLY A 87 0.91 -2.17 -1.29
C GLY A 87 -0.63 -2.18 -1.25
N SER A 88 -1.24 -1.86 -2.40
CA SER A 88 -2.70 -1.75 -2.52
C SER A 88 -3.15 -1.92 -3.96
N SER A 89 -4.31 -2.59 -4.16
CA SER A 89 -4.97 -2.70 -5.46
C SER A 89 -6.12 -1.70 -5.66
N ALA A 90 -6.36 -0.81 -4.68
CA ALA A 90 -7.40 0.19 -4.76
C ALA A 90 -7.01 1.33 -5.73
N PRO A 91 -7.76 1.59 -6.83
CA PRO A 91 -7.41 2.65 -7.78
C PRO A 91 -7.33 4.03 -7.15
N ALA A 92 -8.18 4.34 -6.16
CA ALA A 92 -8.17 5.62 -5.46
C ALA A 92 -6.85 5.91 -4.73
N MET A 93 -6.06 4.88 -4.39
CA MET A 93 -4.74 5.03 -3.78
C MET A 93 -3.72 5.67 -4.72
N ALA A 94 -3.93 5.56 -6.04
CA ALA A 94 -3.06 6.16 -7.06
C ALA A 94 -2.88 7.68 -6.90
N ALA A 95 -3.88 8.37 -6.32
CA ALA A 95 -3.79 9.81 -6.07
C ALA A 95 -2.69 10.21 -5.07
N TYR A 96 -2.21 9.27 -4.26
CA TYR A 96 -1.27 9.51 -3.16
C TYR A 96 0.02 8.70 -3.31
N ALA A 97 0.07 7.75 -4.24
CA ALA A 97 1.17 6.82 -4.42
C ALA A 97 2.10 7.27 -5.56
N TYR A 98 3.40 7.12 -5.35
CA TYR A 98 4.37 7.15 -6.45
C TYR A 98 4.18 5.91 -7.33
N ARG A 99 4.06 4.72 -6.69
CA ARG A 99 3.73 3.43 -7.32
C ARG A 99 2.73 2.66 -6.47
N LEU A 100 1.96 1.76 -7.12
CA LEU A 100 1.16 0.76 -6.45
C LEU A 100 1.80 -0.62 -6.60
N TYR A 101 2.04 -1.28 -5.49
CA TYR A 101 2.56 -2.65 -5.43
C TYR A 101 1.40 -3.60 -5.23
N ILE A 102 1.15 -4.47 -6.20
CA ILE A 102 -0.03 -5.36 -6.24
C ILE A 102 0.42 -6.80 -6.21
N ARG A 103 0.14 -7.48 -5.10
CA ARG A 103 0.51 -8.88 -4.90
C ARG A 103 -0.54 -9.79 -5.52
N THR A 104 -0.17 -10.52 -6.56
CA THR A 104 -0.99 -11.57 -7.15
C THR A 104 -0.14 -12.53 -7.98
N ASP A 105 -0.44 -13.83 -7.89
CA ASP A 105 0.14 -14.87 -8.77
C ASP A 105 -0.83 -15.28 -9.89
N ASP A 106 -2.04 -14.69 -9.92
CA ASP A 106 -3.03 -14.95 -10.95
C ASP A 106 -2.87 -13.99 -12.13
N PRO A 107 -2.33 -14.47 -13.28
CA PRO A 107 -2.11 -13.62 -14.43
C PRO A 107 -3.41 -13.15 -15.12
N THR A 108 -4.56 -13.73 -14.79
CA THR A 108 -5.85 -13.25 -15.31
C THR A 108 -6.26 -11.91 -14.72
N GLN A 109 -5.74 -11.56 -13.56
CA GLN A 109 -6.00 -10.28 -12.89
C GLN A 109 -5.25 -9.10 -13.52
N VAL A 110 -4.18 -9.35 -14.30
CA VAL A 110 -3.33 -8.27 -14.85
C VAL A 110 -4.15 -7.27 -15.64
N MET A 111 -4.97 -7.73 -16.60
CA MET A 111 -5.78 -6.84 -17.43
C MET A 111 -6.83 -6.09 -16.59
N THR A 112 -7.49 -6.78 -15.66
CA THR A 112 -8.49 -6.16 -14.76
C THR A 112 -7.87 -5.03 -13.93
N VAL A 113 -6.66 -5.25 -13.40
CA VAL A 113 -5.92 -4.23 -12.65
C VAL A 113 -5.57 -3.07 -13.58
N MET A 114 -4.97 -3.33 -14.73
CA MET A 114 -4.59 -2.28 -15.68
C MET A 114 -5.78 -1.44 -16.11
N ASP A 115 -6.91 -2.08 -16.43
CA ASP A 115 -8.14 -1.39 -16.84
C ASP A 115 -8.68 -0.50 -15.71
N SER A 116 -8.64 -0.97 -14.47
CA SER A 116 -9.08 -0.19 -13.31
C SER A 116 -8.21 1.04 -13.01
N MET A 117 -6.97 1.04 -13.47
CA MET A 117 -6.01 2.14 -13.26
C MET A 117 -6.03 3.18 -14.39
N GLN A 118 -6.67 2.91 -15.55
CA GLN A 118 -6.63 3.79 -16.73
C GLN A 118 -7.17 5.20 -16.47
N GLU A 119 -8.14 5.35 -15.57
CA GLU A 119 -8.74 6.65 -15.26
C GLU A 119 -7.93 7.46 -14.24
N VAL A 120 -7.01 6.81 -13.51
CA VAL A 120 -6.32 7.41 -12.35
C VAL A 120 -4.81 7.50 -12.50
N MET A 121 -4.22 6.78 -13.45
CA MET A 121 -2.78 6.75 -13.72
C MET A 121 -2.47 7.12 -15.18
N THR A 122 -1.39 7.85 -15.38
CA THR A 122 -0.93 8.29 -16.72
C THR A 122 0.09 7.35 -17.35
N ASP A 123 0.85 6.63 -16.53
CA ASP A 123 1.88 5.68 -16.97
C ASP A 123 1.76 4.39 -16.14
N ILE A 124 0.75 3.58 -16.43
CA ILE A 124 0.47 2.34 -15.72
C ILE A 124 1.68 1.40 -15.70
N PRO A 125 2.41 1.16 -16.83
CA PRO A 125 3.57 0.29 -16.83
C PRO A 125 4.68 0.68 -15.85
N ALA A 126 4.87 1.97 -15.60
CA ALA A 126 5.87 2.48 -14.65
C ALA A 126 5.34 2.62 -13.22
N GLN A 127 4.03 2.87 -13.07
CA GLN A 127 3.41 3.16 -11.77
C GLN A 127 2.78 1.93 -11.09
N VAL A 128 2.56 0.83 -11.81
CA VAL A 128 2.09 -0.43 -11.24
C VAL A 128 3.25 -1.43 -11.18
N VAL A 129 3.45 -2.02 -10.02
CA VAL A 129 4.45 -3.07 -9.77
C VAL A 129 3.72 -4.32 -9.31
N PHE A 130 3.74 -5.37 -10.13
CA PHE A 130 3.23 -6.66 -9.70
C PHE A 130 4.26 -7.38 -8.82
N VAL A 131 3.85 -7.75 -7.60
CA VAL A 131 4.63 -8.60 -6.71
C VAL A 131 4.14 -10.04 -6.90
N THR A 132 4.92 -10.85 -7.62
CA THR A 132 4.48 -12.18 -8.05
C THR A 132 5.63 -13.17 -8.15
N SER A 133 5.37 -14.45 -7.83
CA SER A 133 6.24 -15.57 -8.11
C SER A 133 6.00 -16.17 -9.53
N SER A 134 4.92 -15.77 -10.18
CA SER A 134 4.56 -16.24 -11.52
C SER A 134 5.51 -15.70 -12.59
N ARG A 135 5.85 -16.57 -13.56
CA ARG A 135 6.65 -16.23 -14.75
C ARG A 135 5.79 -16.01 -15.99
N ASP A 136 4.48 -15.84 -15.82
CA ASP A 136 3.57 -15.59 -16.94
C ASP A 136 3.90 -14.24 -17.60
N THR A 137 3.98 -14.24 -18.95
CA THR A 137 4.39 -13.05 -19.72
C THR A 137 3.41 -11.89 -19.63
N ARG A 138 2.17 -12.12 -19.18
CA ARG A 138 1.19 -11.05 -18.97
C ARG A 138 1.64 -10.04 -17.93
N PHE A 139 2.37 -10.48 -16.92
CA PHE A 139 2.93 -9.56 -15.92
C PHE A 139 3.99 -8.61 -16.49
N ALA A 140 4.68 -9.00 -17.57
CA ALA A 140 5.73 -8.18 -18.19
C ALA A 140 5.21 -6.89 -18.87
N GLN A 141 3.89 -6.66 -18.83
CA GLN A 141 3.30 -5.39 -19.28
C GLN A 141 3.52 -4.24 -18.27
N CYS A 142 3.87 -4.56 -17.04
CA CYS A 142 4.20 -3.63 -15.97
C CYS A 142 5.55 -3.99 -15.34
N SER A 143 5.98 -3.21 -14.36
CA SER A 143 7.11 -3.58 -13.52
C SER A 143 6.78 -4.82 -12.69
N VAL A 144 7.77 -5.69 -12.48
CA VAL A 144 7.61 -6.94 -11.72
C VAL A 144 8.65 -7.02 -10.62
N LEU A 145 8.20 -7.32 -9.43
CA LEU A 145 9.02 -7.66 -8.28
C LEU A 145 8.80 -9.14 -7.93
N LEU A 146 9.88 -9.93 -8.00
CA LEU A 146 9.87 -11.30 -7.52
C LEU A 146 10.16 -11.32 -6.03
N PRO A 147 9.25 -11.79 -5.16
CA PRO A 147 9.55 -11.93 -3.76
C PRO A 147 10.65 -12.98 -3.58
N LEU A 148 11.64 -12.66 -2.76
CA LEU A 148 12.60 -13.67 -2.31
C LEU A 148 11.83 -14.63 -1.40
N LEU A 149 11.48 -15.79 -1.93
CA LEU A 149 10.96 -16.87 -1.10
C LEU A 149 12.11 -17.33 -0.21
N ALA A 150 11.93 -17.29 1.11
CA ALA A 150 12.84 -18.01 2.00
C ALA A 150 12.74 -19.49 1.58
N GLU A 151 13.87 -20.08 1.20
CA GLU A 151 13.95 -21.54 1.04
C GLU A 151 13.66 -22.15 2.41
N GLU A 152 12.57 -22.92 2.52
CA GLU A 152 12.22 -23.69 3.70
C GLU A 152 13.21 -24.84 3.93
#